data_dc2400f65badad8bf5e7b72da8f1cbe5
#
_entry.id   dc2400f65badad8bf5e7b72da8f1cbe5
#
_cell.length_a   1.000
_cell.length_b   1.000
_cell.length_c   1.000
_cell.angle_alpha   90.00
_cell.angle_beta   90.00
_cell.angle_gamma   90.00
#
_symmetry.space_group_name_H-M   'P 1'
#
loop_
_entity.id
_entity.type
_entity.pdbx_description
1 polymer ?
#
loop_
_entity_poly.entity_id
_entity_poly.type
_entity_poly.pdbx_seq_one_letter_code
_entity_poly.pdbx_strand_id
1 'polypeptide(L)'
;MQNSSAPKPTLYDTLRIGYLPSESQQGKEMAKYGYQIDKGLSNDNQQVYYNPENKKLLYNVTGSHSLQDWVNSDLKLALGIKKNAGKPIIERGIEKLLPDAWKKGFDRSYENVFGGFRDTTRYKEADSTLKAAKAKYAPAEVSLTAHSLGGRIIQDIAKKEDKVYALDAGSTIGQTVKGGPNRNIYRTAGDVVSGTTAWSPHVQTLANPHTSKLLPALFSRSAPQIAVAGAIDSYNAHNIENIRGSKIYV
;
A
#
# COMPACT_ATOMS: atom_id res chain seq x y z
N MET A 1 -25.98 31.66 -8.74
CA MET A 1 -25.41 30.81 -7.67
C MET A 1 -24.37 29.91 -8.33
N GLN A 2 -23.09 30.11 -8.04
CA GLN A 2 -22.04 29.21 -8.54
C GLN A 2 -22.17 27.88 -7.82
N ASN A 3 -22.56 26.82 -8.53
CA ASN A 3 -22.42 25.45 -8.06
C ASN A 3 -20.92 25.14 -7.96
N SER A 4 -20.28 25.49 -6.86
CA SER A 4 -18.94 25.01 -6.59
C SER A 4 -19.05 23.54 -6.20
N SER A 5 -18.86 22.65 -7.16
CA SER A 5 -18.72 21.24 -6.86
C SER A 5 -17.56 21.07 -5.85
N ALA A 6 -17.75 20.21 -4.85
CA ALA A 6 -16.70 19.91 -3.89
C ALA A 6 -15.38 19.54 -4.61
N PRO A 7 -14.22 19.95 -4.09
CA PRO A 7 -12.94 19.64 -4.71
C PRO A 7 -12.73 18.10 -4.78
N LYS A 8 -11.93 17.67 -5.75
CA LYS A 8 -11.56 16.25 -5.84
C LYS A 8 -10.41 15.96 -4.89
N PRO A 9 -10.44 14.86 -4.12
CA PRO A 9 -9.30 14.46 -3.30
C PRO A 9 -8.14 14.02 -4.18
N THR A 10 -6.92 14.25 -3.73
CA THR A 10 -5.72 13.67 -4.34
C THR A 10 -5.48 12.26 -3.78
N LEU A 11 -4.61 11.48 -4.44
CA LEU A 11 -4.18 10.18 -3.92
C LEU A 11 -3.51 10.36 -2.54
N TYR A 12 -2.67 11.39 -2.37
CA TYR A 12 -2.07 11.69 -1.07
C TYR A 12 -3.14 11.92 0.00
N ASP A 13 -4.17 12.74 -0.27
CA ASP A 13 -5.23 13.01 0.69
C ASP A 13 -5.95 11.74 1.12
N THR A 14 -6.34 10.90 0.16
CA THR A 14 -7.06 9.66 0.46
C THR A 14 -6.23 8.68 1.28
N LEU A 15 -4.94 8.52 0.94
CA LEU A 15 -4.05 7.63 1.68
C LEU A 15 -3.80 8.18 3.09
N ARG A 16 -3.43 9.46 3.23
CA ARG A 16 -3.20 10.11 4.53
C ARG A 16 -4.41 10.01 5.44
N ILE A 17 -5.61 10.26 4.91
CA ILE A 17 -6.85 10.18 5.69
C ILE A 17 -7.09 8.74 6.17
N GLY A 18 -6.82 7.72 5.34
CA GLY A 18 -6.95 6.32 5.74
C GLY A 18 -6.07 5.93 6.94
N TYR A 19 -4.94 6.61 7.14
CA TYR A 19 -4.05 6.39 8.29
C TYR A 19 -4.41 7.23 9.53
N LEU A 20 -5.46 8.06 9.50
CA LEU A 20 -5.90 8.79 10.70
C LEU A 20 -6.44 7.83 11.77
N PRO A 21 -6.22 8.12 13.07
CA PRO A 21 -6.44 7.16 14.15
C PRO A 21 -7.91 6.86 14.45
N SER A 22 -8.87 7.58 13.86
CA SER A 22 -10.28 7.30 14.09
C SER A 22 -11.16 7.54 12.86
N GLU A 23 -12.20 6.73 12.72
CA GLU A 23 -13.21 6.88 11.67
C GLU A 23 -13.88 8.25 11.70
N SER A 24 -14.04 8.86 12.90
CA SER A 24 -14.61 10.20 13.04
C SER A 24 -13.72 11.25 12.37
N GLN A 25 -12.41 11.18 12.55
CA GLN A 25 -11.46 12.09 11.90
C GLN A 25 -11.41 11.83 10.39
N GLN A 26 -11.37 10.57 9.98
CA GLN A 26 -11.41 10.16 8.58
C GLN A 26 -12.65 10.70 7.88
N GLY A 27 -13.83 10.52 8.49
CA GLY A 27 -15.11 11.02 7.96
C GLY A 27 -15.16 12.55 7.86
N LYS A 28 -14.66 13.27 8.88
CA LYS A 28 -14.59 14.74 8.87
C LYS A 28 -13.68 15.27 7.75
N GLU A 29 -12.55 14.65 7.53
CA GLU A 29 -11.63 15.04 6.47
C GLU A 29 -12.20 14.74 5.08
N MET A 30 -12.81 13.56 4.87
CA MET A 30 -13.42 13.19 3.60
C MET A 30 -14.67 13.99 3.25
N ALA A 31 -15.39 14.49 4.26
CA ALA A 31 -16.56 15.37 4.05
C ALA A 31 -16.21 16.66 3.29
N LYS A 32 -14.96 17.14 3.38
CA LYS A 32 -14.48 18.31 2.61
C LYS A 32 -14.54 18.09 1.09
N TYR A 33 -14.52 16.82 0.68
CA TYR A 33 -14.60 16.37 -0.72
C TYR A 33 -16.00 15.84 -1.09
N GLY A 34 -17.00 16.01 -0.22
CA GLY A 34 -18.37 15.54 -0.44
C GLY A 34 -18.58 14.05 -0.15
N TYR A 35 -17.62 13.36 0.47
CA TYR A 35 -17.74 11.95 0.81
C TYR A 35 -18.19 11.73 2.25
N GLN A 36 -19.01 10.71 2.45
CA GLN A 36 -19.48 10.23 3.75
C GLN A 36 -18.83 8.87 4.03
N ILE A 37 -18.27 8.66 5.24
CA ILE A 37 -17.73 7.37 5.64
C ILE A 37 -18.83 6.39 6.02
N ASP A 38 -18.76 5.18 5.52
CA ASP A 38 -19.59 4.07 5.98
C ASP A 38 -18.92 3.35 7.15
N LYS A 39 -19.29 3.70 8.37
CA LYS A 39 -18.73 3.11 9.58
C LYS A 39 -18.99 1.61 9.72
N GLY A 40 -20.10 1.10 9.15
CA GLY A 40 -20.44 -0.32 9.21
C GLY A 40 -19.59 -1.20 8.27
N LEU A 41 -18.95 -0.58 7.27
CA LEU A 41 -18.09 -1.26 6.30
C LEU A 41 -16.61 -0.84 6.42
N SER A 42 -16.28 0.08 7.32
CA SER A 42 -14.93 0.58 7.55
C SER A 42 -14.32 -0.03 8.82
N ASN A 43 -12.98 -0.10 8.84
CA ASN A 43 -12.17 -0.46 10.00
C ASN A 43 -10.75 0.11 9.84
N ASP A 44 -9.82 -0.23 10.73
CA ASP A 44 -8.44 0.29 10.71
C ASP A 44 -7.67 -0.06 9.41
N ASN A 45 -8.05 -1.13 8.73
CA ASN A 45 -7.35 -1.60 7.53
C ASN A 45 -7.98 -1.13 6.22
N GLN A 46 -9.23 -0.66 6.26
CA GLN A 46 -9.98 -0.31 5.07
C GLN A 46 -11.11 0.67 5.37
N GLN A 47 -11.34 1.61 4.47
CA GLN A 47 -12.38 2.61 4.60
C GLN A 47 -13.25 2.66 3.36
N VAL A 48 -14.55 2.74 3.57
CA VAL A 48 -15.57 2.91 2.54
C VAL A 48 -16.13 4.31 2.62
N TYR A 49 -16.01 5.08 1.57
CA TYR A 49 -16.55 6.42 1.44
C TYR A 49 -17.49 6.49 0.25
N TYR A 50 -18.65 7.12 0.44
CA TYR A 50 -19.62 7.29 -0.62
C TYR A 50 -20.00 8.76 -0.78
N ASN A 51 -20.00 9.26 -2.00
CA ASN A 51 -20.49 10.59 -2.34
C ASN A 51 -21.89 10.46 -2.98
N PRO A 52 -22.97 10.87 -2.28
CA PRO A 52 -24.32 10.71 -2.77
C PRO A 52 -24.69 11.63 -3.94
N GLU A 53 -24.02 12.79 -4.07
CA GLU A 53 -24.32 13.76 -5.14
C GLU A 53 -23.93 13.23 -6.52
N ASN A 54 -22.78 12.60 -6.61
CA ASN A 54 -22.25 12.07 -7.89
C ASN A 54 -22.24 10.55 -7.97
N LYS A 55 -22.78 9.86 -6.96
CA LYS A 55 -22.85 8.40 -6.85
C LYS A 55 -21.49 7.71 -6.99
N LYS A 56 -20.44 8.30 -6.39
CA LYS A 56 -19.09 7.75 -6.41
C LYS A 56 -18.79 7.01 -5.13
N LEU A 57 -18.24 5.81 -5.29
CA LEU A 57 -17.68 5.00 -4.21
C LEU A 57 -16.16 5.12 -4.23
N LEU A 58 -15.58 5.53 -3.11
CA LEU A 58 -14.14 5.51 -2.88
C LEU A 58 -13.84 4.48 -1.80
N TYR A 59 -13.07 3.48 -2.16
CA TYR A 59 -12.64 2.40 -1.27
C TYR A 59 -11.14 2.49 -1.06
N ASN A 60 -10.71 2.76 0.17
CA ASN A 60 -9.31 2.86 0.54
C ASN A 60 -8.88 1.65 1.36
N VAL A 61 -7.71 1.07 1.02
CA VAL A 61 -7.10 -0.03 1.77
C VAL A 61 -5.70 0.40 2.22
N THR A 62 -5.50 0.48 3.54
CA THR A 62 -4.22 0.90 4.11
C THR A 62 -3.16 -0.18 3.96
N GLY A 63 -1.91 0.21 4.03
CA GLY A 63 -0.77 -0.68 4.21
C GLY A 63 -0.59 -1.12 5.67
N SER A 64 0.62 -1.50 6.03
CA SER A 64 1.00 -1.80 7.41
C SER A 64 1.07 -0.52 8.25
N HIS A 65 0.57 -0.57 9.50
CA HIS A 65 0.47 0.61 10.36
C HIS A 65 1.75 0.90 11.16
N SER A 66 2.70 -0.02 11.21
CA SER A 66 3.95 0.16 11.95
C SER A 66 5.18 -0.21 11.13
N LEU A 67 6.34 0.38 11.50
CA LEU A 67 7.63 -0.01 10.94
C LEU A 67 7.92 -1.51 11.14
N GLN A 68 7.49 -2.07 12.27
CA GLN A 68 7.67 -3.48 12.59
C GLN A 68 6.82 -4.36 11.69
N ASP A 69 5.57 -3.98 11.40
CA ASP A 69 4.71 -4.68 10.45
C ASP A 69 5.27 -4.57 9.03
N TRP A 70 5.80 -3.38 8.67
CA TRP A 70 6.42 -3.15 7.39
C TRP A 70 7.64 -4.06 7.18
N VAL A 71 8.60 -4.09 8.12
CA VAL A 71 9.78 -4.97 8.06
C VAL A 71 9.37 -6.43 8.02
N ASN A 72 8.37 -6.81 8.81
CA ASN A 72 7.94 -8.19 8.95
C ASN A 72 7.10 -8.70 7.76
N SER A 73 6.33 -7.85 7.13
CA SER A 73 5.39 -8.23 6.06
C SER A 73 5.89 -7.83 4.67
N ASP A 74 6.25 -6.57 4.51
CA ASP A 74 6.46 -5.97 3.19
C ASP A 74 7.85 -6.25 2.64
N LEU A 75 8.89 -6.21 3.49
CA LEU A 75 10.24 -6.56 3.08
C LEU A 75 10.36 -8.03 2.66
N LYS A 76 9.65 -8.93 3.36
CA LYS A 76 9.58 -10.35 2.99
C LYS A 76 8.86 -10.57 1.67
N LEU A 77 7.75 -9.84 1.45
CA LEU A 77 7.01 -9.88 0.20
C LEU A 77 7.92 -9.46 -0.97
N ALA A 78 8.66 -8.37 -0.81
CA ALA A 78 9.59 -7.87 -1.83
C ALA A 78 10.73 -8.83 -2.14
N LEU A 79 11.22 -9.57 -1.14
CA LEU A 79 12.30 -10.55 -1.32
C LEU A 79 11.83 -11.89 -1.90
N GLY A 80 10.53 -12.07 -2.15
CA GLY A 80 9.99 -13.27 -2.80
C GLY A 80 10.17 -14.57 -2.02
N ILE A 81 10.26 -14.49 -0.69
CA ILE A 81 10.53 -15.63 0.19
C ILE A 81 9.30 -16.53 0.26
N LYS A 82 9.37 -17.73 -0.31
CA LYS A 82 8.26 -18.72 -0.35
C LYS A 82 8.29 -19.65 0.87
N LYS A 83 7.12 -19.99 1.41
CA LYS A 83 6.92 -20.85 2.58
C LYS A 83 7.52 -22.28 2.45
N ASN A 84 7.64 -22.84 1.26
CA ASN A 84 8.01 -24.24 1.01
C ASN A 84 9.44 -24.49 0.54
N ALA A 85 10.26 -23.47 0.35
CA ALA A 85 11.69 -23.62 0.18
C ALA A 85 12.33 -23.51 1.56
N GLY A 86 12.96 -24.54 2.08
CA GLY A 86 13.67 -24.44 3.37
C GLY A 86 14.44 -23.12 3.47
N LYS A 87 14.53 -22.52 4.68
CA LYS A 87 14.99 -21.13 4.90
C LYS A 87 16.06 -20.71 3.87
N PRO A 88 15.76 -19.82 2.92
CA PRO A 88 16.71 -19.43 1.86
C PRO A 88 17.99 -18.87 2.49
N ILE A 89 19.10 -18.95 1.79
CA ILE A 89 20.40 -18.43 2.26
C ILE A 89 20.30 -16.94 2.64
N ILE A 90 19.48 -16.19 1.91
CA ILE A 90 19.20 -14.76 2.15
C ILE A 90 18.47 -14.57 3.49
N GLU A 91 17.48 -15.41 3.81
CA GLU A 91 16.74 -15.34 5.09
C GLU A 91 17.64 -15.60 6.29
N ARG A 92 18.52 -16.60 6.21
CA ARG A 92 19.54 -16.86 7.24
C ARG A 92 20.52 -15.70 7.42
N GLY A 93 20.84 -14.99 6.34
CA GLY A 93 21.66 -13.78 6.38
C GLY A 93 20.96 -12.61 7.06
N ILE A 94 19.70 -12.36 6.70
CA ILE A 94 18.89 -11.28 7.30
C ILE A 94 18.55 -11.57 8.76
N GLU A 95 18.15 -12.80 9.11
CA GLU A 95 17.90 -13.21 10.51
C GLU A 95 19.10 -12.98 11.43
N LYS A 96 20.32 -13.19 10.94
CA LYS A 96 21.54 -12.94 11.72
C LYS A 96 21.82 -11.45 11.94
N LEU A 97 21.30 -10.58 11.06
CA LEU A 97 21.51 -9.14 11.11
C LEU A 97 20.39 -8.40 11.87
N LEU A 98 19.24 -9.06 12.11
CA LEU A 98 18.13 -8.45 12.84
C LEU A 98 18.35 -8.52 14.36
N PRO A 99 18.00 -7.45 15.11
CA PRO A 99 17.93 -7.49 16.57
C PRO A 99 16.98 -8.60 17.04
N ASP A 100 17.29 -9.24 18.19
CA ASP A 100 16.51 -10.38 18.69
C ASP A 100 15.04 -10.07 18.98
N ALA A 101 14.73 -8.83 19.35
CA ALA A 101 13.36 -8.35 19.48
C ALA A 101 12.55 -8.43 18.20
N TRP A 102 13.20 -8.37 17.03
CA TRP A 102 12.58 -8.40 15.72
C TRP A 102 12.43 -9.82 15.14
N LYS A 103 13.25 -10.77 15.62
CA LYS A 103 13.22 -12.17 15.16
C LYS A 103 11.89 -12.84 15.50
N LYS A 104 11.31 -12.57 16.68
CA LYS A 104 10.02 -13.16 17.10
C LYS A 104 8.82 -12.69 16.25
N GLY A 105 8.87 -11.44 15.75
CA GLY A 105 7.86 -10.93 14.81
C GLY A 105 8.03 -11.48 13.40
N PHE A 106 9.27 -11.81 13.02
CA PHE A 106 9.64 -12.34 11.72
C PHE A 106 8.94 -13.68 11.40
N ASP A 107 8.86 -14.62 12.33
CA ASP A 107 8.26 -15.93 12.11
C ASP A 107 6.72 -15.92 11.99
N ARG A 108 6.02 -15.08 12.77
CA ARG A 108 4.54 -14.99 12.72
C ARG A 108 4.01 -14.36 11.43
N SER A 109 4.71 -13.37 10.91
CA SER A 109 4.28 -12.66 9.69
C SER A 109 4.49 -13.50 8.44
N TYR A 110 5.44 -14.42 8.45
CA TYR A 110 5.78 -15.31 7.34
C TYR A 110 4.59 -16.20 6.92
N GLU A 111 3.86 -16.76 7.88
CA GLU A 111 2.70 -17.60 7.60
C GLU A 111 1.53 -16.83 6.97
N ASN A 112 1.34 -15.58 7.38
CA ASN A 112 0.24 -14.75 6.89
C ASN A 112 0.46 -14.19 5.48
N VAL A 113 1.71 -13.96 5.07
CA VAL A 113 2.04 -13.31 3.78
C VAL A 113 2.23 -14.31 2.64
N PHE A 114 2.71 -15.54 2.94
CA PHE A 114 3.13 -16.51 1.92
C PHE A 114 2.28 -17.78 1.81
N GLY A 115 1.35 -17.99 2.73
CA GLY A 115 0.45 -19.14 2.76
C GLY A 115 -0.70 -19.14 1.74
N GLY A 116 -0.58 -18.32 0.70
CA GLY A 116 -1.64 -18.03 -0.25
C GLY A 116 -2.20 -16.65 0.03
N PHE A 117 -1.66 -15.62 -0.63
CA PHE A 117 -2.05 -14.22 -0.42
C PHE A 117 -3.58 -14.00 -0.43
N ARG A 118 -4.30 -14.74 -1.28
CA ARG A 118 -5.76 -14.71 -1.38
C ARG A 118 -6.49 -15.42 -0.24
N ASP A 119 -5.77 -16.22 0.54
CA ASP A 119 -6.32 -16.92 1.70
C ASP A 119 -6.17 -16.14 3.00
N THR A 120 -5.46 -15.01 2.99
CA THR A 120 -5.33 -14.15 4.16
C THR A 120 -6.67 -13.55 4.54
N THR A 121 -6.91 -13.44 5.84
CA THR A 121 -8.12 -12.80 6.40
C THR A 121 -8.31 -11.41 5.80
N ARG A 122 -7.24 -10.62 5.74
CA ARG A 122 -7.25 -9.26 5.22
C ARG A 122 -7.68 -9.14 3.76
N TYR A 123 -7.23 -10.09 2.90
CA TYR A 123 -7.67 -10.14 1.50
C TYR A 123 -9.16 -10.47 1.41
N LYS A 124 -9.63 -11.49 2.14
CA LYS A 124 -11.03 -11.92 2.13
C LYS A 124 -11.97 -10.85 2.66
N GLU A 125 -11.57 -10.15 3.73
CA GLU A 125 -12.30 -9.00 4.26
C GLU A 125 -12.38 -7.88 3.23
N ALA A 126 -11.28 -7.50 2.59
CA ALA A 126 -11.28 -6.44 1.59
C ALA A 126 -12.17 -6.78 0.39
N ASP A 127 -12.12 -8.01 -0.13
CA ASP A 127 -12.96 -8.46 -1.25
C ASP A 127 -14.45 -8.47 -0.86
N SER A 128 -14.79 -9.00 0.32
CA SER A 128 -16.17 -9.01 0.81
C SER A 128 -16.72 -7.62 1.08
N THR A 129 -15.92 -6.73 1.67
CA THR A 129 -16.30 -5.35 1.94
C THR A 129 -16.54 -4.56 0.65
N LEU A 130 -15.66 -4.68 -0.34
CA LEU A 130 -15.87 -4.03 -1.63
C LEU A 130 -17.16 -4.51 -2.31
N LYS A 131 -17.45 -5.81 -2.26
CA LYS A 131 -18.69 -6.39 -2.79
C LYS A 131 -19.92 -5.85 -2.06
N ALA A 132 -19.88 -5.81 -0.74
CA ALA A 132 -20.96 -5.28 0.09
C ALA A 132 -21.20 -3.78 -0.18
N ALA A 133 -20.13 -2.97 -0.29
CA ALA A 133 -20.23 -1.55 -0.60
C ALA A 133 -20.86 -1.31 -1.99
N LYS A 134 -20.42 -2.07 -3.00
CA LYS A 134 -21.02 -1.98 -4.35
C LYS A 134 -22.50 -2.38 -4.35
N ALA A 135 -22.87 -3.42 -3.62
CA ALA A 135 -24.26 -3.85 -3.49
C ALA A 135 -25.12 -2.81 -2.76
N LYS A 136 -24.59 -2.21 -1.68
CA LYS A 136 -25.29 -1.22 -0.87
C LYS A 136 -25.57 0.08 -1.62
N TYR A 137 -24.59 0.58 -2.36
CA TYR A 137 -24.66 1.92 -2.95
C TYR A 137 -24.97 1.94 -4.44
N ALA A 138 -24.85 0.82 -5.14
CA ALA A 138 -25.00 0.73 -6.61
C ALA A 138 -24.31 1.92 -7.33
N PRO A 139 -22.99 2.17 -7.07
CA PRO A 139 -22.32 3.39 -7.48
C PRO A 139 -22.20 3.49 -9.00
N ALA A 140 -22.23 4.72 -9.52
CA ALA A 140 -21.95 5.00 -10.94
C ALA A 140 -20.45 4.91 -11.26
N GLU A 141 -19.59 5.16 -10.27
CA GLU A 141 -18.14 5.07 -10.39
C GLU A 141 -17.53 4.49 -9.10
N VAL A 142 -16.54 3.63 -9.26
CA VAL A 142 -15.78 3.06 -8.14
C VAL A 142 -14.31 3.39 -8.32
N SER A 143 -13.73 4.05 -7.31
CA SER A 143 -12.29 4.29 -7.20
C SER A 143 -11.74 3.51 -6.01
N LEU A 144 -10.65 2.77 -6.22
CA LEU A 144 -9.91 2.07 -5.19
C LEU A 144 -8.57 2.75 -5.01
N THR A 145 -8.24 3.13 -3.77
CA THR A 145 -6.96 3.72 -3.41
C THR A 145 -6.25 2.84 -2.39
N ALA A 146 -4.95 2.70 -2.50
CA ALA A 146 -4.20 1.95 -1.49
C ALA A 146 -2.70 2.22 -1.54
N HIS A 147 -2.06 1.88 -0.42
CA HIS A 147 -0.63 1.93 -0.24
C HIS A 147 -0.11 0.54 0.18
N SER A 148 1.13 0.21 -0.22
CA SER A 148 1.84 -0.97 0.27
C SER A 148 1.07 -2.27 0.04
N LEU A 149 0.90 -3.10 1.09
CA LEU A 149 0.13 -4.35 1.05
C LEU A 149 -1.30 -4.12 0.54
N GLY A 150 -1.95 -3.02 0.95
CA GLY A 150 -3.27 -2.64 0.43
C GLY A 150 -3.26 -2.47 -1.08
N GLY A 151 -2.19 -1.87 -1.63
CA GLY A 151 -2.01 -1.71 -3.08
C GLY A 151 -1.99 -3.05 -3.83
N ARG A 152 -1.43 -4.08 -3.22
CA ARG A 152 -1.48 -5.44 -3.75
C ARG A 152 -2.91 -6.00 -3.74
N ILE A 153 -3.62 -5.82 -2.63
CA ILE A 153 -4.98 -6.32 -2.47
C ILE A 153 -5.91 -5.71 -3.52
N ILE A 154 -5.94 -4.38 -3.64
CA ILE A 154 -6.87 -3.71 -4.56
C ILE A 154 -6.62 -4.04 -6.02
N GLN A 155 -5.38 -4.30 -6.43
CA GLN A 155 -5.07 -4.73 -7.79
C GLN A 155 -5.70 -6.08 -8.15
N ASP A 156 -5.83 -6.97 -7.17
CA ASP A 156 -6.40 -8.31 -7.38
C ASP A 156 -7.94 -8.33 -7.30
N ILE A 157 -8.55 -7.58 -6.35
CA ILE A 157 -10.00 -7.58 -6.14
C ILE A 157 -10.76 -6.64 -7.10
N ALA A 158 -10.08 -5.64 -7.65
CA ALA A 158 -10.71 -4.66 -8.55
C ALA A 158 -11.14 -5.30 -9.87
N LYS A 159 -12.34 -4.95 -10.34
CA LYS A 159 -12.84 -5.30 -11.66
C LYS A 159 -12.27 -4.39 -12.74
N LYS A 160 -12.49 -4.72 -14.01
CA LYS A 160 -11.96 -3.98 -15.17
C LYS A 160 -12.45 -2.53 -15.22
N GLU A 161 -13.68 -2.30 -14.84
CA GLU A 161 -14.32 -0.98 -14.79
C GLU A 161 -13.89 -0.10 -13.62
N ASP A 162 -13.36 -0.69 -12.55
CA ASP A 162 -12.94 0.04 -11.36
C ASP A 162 -11.66 0.84 -11.62
N LYS A 163 -11.61 2.07 -11.17
CA LYS A 163 -10.39 2.87 -11.18
C LYS A 163 -9.50 2.49 -9.99
N VAL A 164 -8.26 2.16 -10.25
CA VAL A 164 -7.29 1.73 -9.23
C VAL A 164 -6.16 2.73 -9.17
N TYR A 165 -5.84 3.17 -7.96
CA TYR A 165 -4.73 4.06 -7.63
C TYR A 165 -3.92 3.41 -6.51
N ALA A 166 -2.80 2.78 -6.84
CA ALA A 166 -1.93 2.11 -5.88
C ALA A 166 -0.58 2.79 -5.81
N LEU A 167 -0.13 3.11 -4.59
CA LEU A 167 1.20 3.63 -4.32
C LEU A 167 2.04 2.55 -3.65
N ASP A 168 3.27 2.36 -4.14
CA ASP A 168 4.28 1.47 -3.56
C ASP A 168 3.74 0.08 -3.21
N ALA A 169 2.90 -0.45 -4.12
CA ALA A 169 2.20 -1.71 -3.91
C ALA A 169 3.17 -2.86 -3.68
N GLY A 170 2.93 -3.62 -2.63
CA GLY A 170 3.68 -4.83 -2.31
C GLY A 170 3.67 -5.81 -3.49
N SER A 171 4.85 -6.32 -3.85
CA SER A 171 4.99 -7.21 -4.99
C SER A 171 6.03 -8.30 -4.74
N THR A 172 5.84 -9.44 -5.37
CA THR A 172 6.80 -10.55 -5.33
C THR A 172 7.58 -10.64 -6.63
N ILE A 173 8.77 -11.21 -6.58
CA ILE A 173 9.59 -11.48 -7.77
C ILE A 173 8.79 -12.32 -8.77
N GLY A 174 8.75 -11.88 -10.03
CA GLY A 174 8.01 -12.54 -11.11
C GLY A 174 6.51 -12.26 -11.15
N GLN A 175 6.02 -11.36 -10.28
CA GLN A 175 4.63 -10.94 -10.35
C GLN A 175 4.39 -9.99 -11.53
N THR A 176 3.35 -10.26 -12.31
CA THR A 176 2.90 -9.37 -13.37
C THR A 176 1.95 -8.32 -12.79
N VAL A 177 2.25 -7.04 -13.04
CA VAL A 177 1.32 -5.94 -12.75
C VAL A 177 0.29 -5.86 -13.85
N LYS A 178 -0.98 -5.92 -13.48
CA LYS A 178 -2.08 -5.78 -14.45
C LYS A 178 -2.17 -4.32 -14.91
N GLY A 179 -1.96 -4.08 -16.19
CA GLY A 179 -2.15 -2.77 -16.82
C GLY A 179 -3.59 -2.55 -17.28
N GLY A 180 -3.87 -1.36 -17.76
CA GLY A 180 -5.14 -0.98 -18.36
C GLY A 180 -5.47 0.50 -18.12
N PRO A 181 -6.48 1.06 -18.82
CA PRO A 181 -6.79 2.48 -18.75
C PRO A 181 -7.24 2.95 -17.35
N ASN A 182 -7.76 2.03 -16.54
CA ASN A 182 -8.23 2.30 -15.18
C ASN A 182 -7.21 1.88 -14.09
N ARG A 183 -5.94 1.59 -14.46
CA ARG A 183 -4.90 1.11 -13.55
C ARG A 183 -3.79 2.15 -13.43
N ASN A 184 -3.81 2.91 -12.35
CA ASN A 184 -2.83 3.94 -12.03
C ASN A 184 -1.94 3.41 -10.90
N ILE A 185 -0.84 2.78 -11.27
CA ILE A 185 0.09 2.15 -10.32
C ILE A 185 1.35 3.00 -10.26
N TYR A 186 1.66 3.46 -9.06
CA TYR A 186 2.80 4.32 -8.78
C TYR A 186 3.78 3.61 -7.85
N ARG A 187 5.06 3.90 -8.03
CA ARG A 187 6.11 3.51 -7.10
C ARG A 187 7.07 4.66 -6.87
N THR A 188 7.62 4.76 -5.67
CA THR A 188 8.69 5.70 -5.36
C THR A 188 10.05 5.10 -5.74
N ALA A 189 10.93 5.88 -6.35
CA ALA A 189 12.27 5.43 -6.67
C ALA A 189 13.02 5.02 -5.39
N GLY A 190 13.64 3.83 -5.40
CA GLY A 190 14.35 3.28 -4.22
C GLY A 190 13.47 2.50 -3.25
N ASP A 191 12.15 2.45 -3.44
CA ASP A 191 11.30 1.56 -2.65
C ASP A 191 11.54 0.10 -3.01
N VAL A 192 11.95 -0.70 -2.02
CA VAL A 192 12.27 -2.12 -2.19
C VAL A 192 11.01 -2.97 -2.26
N VAL A 193 9.94 -2.58 -1.56
CA VAL A 193 8.68 -3.35 -1.49
C VAL A 193 8.00 -3.42 -2.85
N SER A 194 8.00 -2.33 -3.58
CA SER A 194 7.52 -2.27 -4.97
C SER A 194 8.62 -2.47 -6.01
N GLY A 195 9.86 -2.73 -5.57
CA GLY A 195 11.05 -2.80 -6.43
C GLY A 195 10.93 -3.81 -7.55
N THR A 196 10.30 -4.94 -7.31
CA THR A 196 10.09 -5.99 -8.32
C THR A 196 9.15 -5.58 -9.46
N THR A 197 8.39 -4.49 -9.29
CA THR A 197 7.52 -3.91 -10.33
C THR A 197 8.20 -2.82 -11.16
N ALA A 198 9.45 -2.45 -10.83
CA ALA A 198 10.17 -1.35 -11.50
C ALA A 198 10.28 -1.51 -13.02
N TRP A 199 10.32 -2.73 -13.51
CA TRP A 199 10.42 -3.06 -14.93
C TRP A 199 9.07 -3.20 -15.64
N SER A 200 7.96 -3.07 -14.90
CA SER A 200 6.63 -3.15 -15.52
C SER A 200 6.32 -1.87 -16.30
N PRO A 201 5.91 -1.95 -17.58
CA PRO A 201 5.50 -0.78 -18.36
C PRO A 201 4.23 -0.11 -17.83
N HIS A 202 3.54 -0.76 -16.90
CA HIS A 202 2.28 -0.28 -16.31
C HIS A 202 2.47 0.45 -14.97
N VAL A 203 3.73 0.61 -14.52
CA VAL A 203 4.05 1.26 -13.26
C VAL A 203 4.80 2.57 -13.52
N GLN A 204 4.28 3.65 -12.97
CA GLN A 204 4.92 4.97 -13.03
C GLN A 204 5.87 5.14 -11.84
N THR A 205 7.15 5.36 -12.11
CA THR A 205 8.12 5.64 -11.06
C THR A 205 8.15 7.12 -10.73
N LEU A 206 7.88 7.45 -9.48
CA LEU A 206 7.94 8.80 -8.93
C LEU A 206 9.32 9.06 -8.32
N ALA A 207 9.76 10.32 -8.34
CA ALA A 207 11.02 10.70 -7.71
C ALA A 207 10.95 10.52 -6.18
N ASN A 208 12.06 10.06 -5.60
CA ASN A 208 12.22 10.03 -4.16
C ASN A 208 12.85 11.36 -3.69
N PRO A 209 12.18 12.15 -2.85
CA PRO A 209 12.72 13.42 -2.36
C PRO A 209 13.83 13.24 -1.30
N HIS A 210 14.02 12.03 -0.78
CA HIS A 210 14.99 11.76 0.27
C HIS A 210 16.37 11.44 -0.30
N THR A 211 17.41 11.97 0.36
CA THR A 211 18.81 11.63 0.04
C THR A 211 19.11 10.21 0.51
N SER A 212 19.68 9.40 -0.37
CA SER A 212 20.08 8.03 -0.04
C SER A 212 21.11 7.99 1.08
N LYS A 213 20.89 7.12 2.07
CA LYS A 213 21.86 6.77 3.11
C LYS A 213 22.74 5.58 2.72
N LEU A 214 22.32 4.84 1.69
CA LEU A 214 23.05 3.66 1.23
C LEU A 214 24.41 4.01 0.61
N LEU A 215 24.48 5.07 -0.18
CA LEU A 215 25.73 5.48 -0.85
C LEU A 215 26.88 5.71 0.16
N PRO A 216 26.72 6.57 1.22
CA PRO A 216 27.76 6.72 2.22
C PRO A 216 28.10 5.41 2.95
N ALA A 217 27.12 4.55 3.22
CA ALA A 217 27.32 3.29 3.92
C ALA A 217 28.15 2.29 3.09
N LEU A 218 28.01 2.29 1.77
CA LEU A 218 28.84 1.45 0.88
C LEU A 218 30.33 1.77 0.99
N PHE A 219 30.70 3.04 1.22
CA PHE A 219 32.08 3.44 1.42
C PHE A 219 32.63 3.06 2.81
N SER A 220 31.78 2.81 3.79
CA SER A 220 32.22 2.38 5.14
C SER A 220 32.72 0.94 5.19
N ARG A 221 32.45 0.14 4.16
CA ARG A 221 32.80 -1.29 4.04
C ARG A 221 32.28 -2.16 5.20
N SER A 222 31.27 -1.68 5.94
CA SER A 222 30.66 -2.41 7.05
C SER A 222 29.33 -3.03 6.60
N ALA A 223 29.23 -4.35 6.49
CA ALA A 223 28.03 -5.04 6.10
C ALA A 223 26.79 -4.69 6.97
N PRO A 224 26.90 -4.58 8.31
CA PRO A 224 25.79 -4.11 9.15
C PRO A 224 25.33 -2.68 8.82
N GLN A 225 26.27 -1.76 8.58
CA GLN A 225 25.92 -0.37 8.23
C GLN A 225 25.25 -0.27 6.86
N ILE A 226 25.68 -1.05 5.89
CA ILE A 226 25.05 -1.14 4.57
C ILE A 226 23.61 -1.67 4.70
N ALA A 227 23.40 -2.72 5.49
CA ALA A 227 22.08 -3.30 5.69
C ALA A 227 21.12 -2.30 6.40
N VAL A 228 21.60 -1.61 7.43
CA VAL A 228 20.81 -0.59 8.15
C VAL A 228 20.48 0.59 7.23
N ALA A 229 21.48 1.10 6.50
CA ALA A 229 21.25 2.21 5.56
C ALA A 229 20.26 1.85 4.45
N GLY A 230 20.36 0.65 3.90
CA GLY A 230 19.43 0.15 2.91
C GLY A 230 17.99 0.02 3.43
N ALA A 231 17.83 -0.44 4.68
CA ALA A 231 16.53 -0.51 5.33
C ALA A 231 15.92 0.88 5.58
N ILE A 232 16.73 1.86 6.02
CA ILE A 232 16.29 3.24 6.22
C ILE A 232 15.88 3.88 4.88
N ASP A 233 16.69 3.71 3.84
CA ASP A 233 16.39 4.28 2.52
C ASP A 233 15.10 3.68 1.94
N SER A 234 14.91 2.37 2.09
CA SER A 234 13.70 1.71 1.65
C SER A 234 12.46 2.16 2.43
N TYR A 235 12.56 2.31 3.75
CA TYR A 235 11.48 2.85 4.58
C TYR A 235 11.11 4.28 4.17
N ASN A 236 12.10 5.14 3.97
CA ASN A 236 11.87 6.52 3.54
C ASN A 236 11.24 6.57 2.13
N ALA A 237 11.69 5.70 1.22
CA ALA A 237 11.11 5.58 -0.11
C ALA A 237 9.67 5.06 -0.08
N HIS A 238 9.33 4.23 0.91
CA HIS A 238 8.00 3.62 1.06
C HIS A 238 6.98 4.53 1.77
N ASN A 239 7.30 5.79 2.02
CA ASN A 239 6.45 6.71 2.78
C ASN A 239 5.49 7.47 1.86
N ILE A 240 4.21 7.53 2.22
CA ILE A 240 3.18 8.29 1.48
C ILE A 240 3.49 9.79 1.39
N GLU A 241 4.30 10.33 2.30
CA GLU A 241 4.72 11.73 2.29
C GLU A 241 5.50 12.09 1.01
N ASN A 242 6.09 11.11 0.32
CA ASN A 242 6.81 11.32 -0.93
C ASN A 242 5.92 11.85 -2.06
N ILE A 243 4.61 11.66 -1.97
CA ILE A 243 3.65 12.19 -2.93
C ILE A 243 2.86 13.40 -2.41
N ARG A 244 3.27 13.98 -1.26
CA ARG A 244 2.65 15.22 -0.75
C ARG A 244 2.75 16.32 -1.82
N GLY A 245 1.64 16.99 -2.10
CA GLY A 245 1.55 18.02 -3.12
C GLY A 245 1.45 17.52 -4.56
N SER A 246 1.45 16.21 -4.79
CA SER A 246 1.16 15.64 -6.11
C SER A 246 -0.28 15.97 -6.54
N LYS A 247 -0.48 16.18 -7.84
CA LYS A 247 -1.80 16.45 -8.44
C LYS A 247 -2.43 15.17 -9.03
N ILE A 248 -2.22 14.03 -8.39
CA ILE A 248 -2.85 12.76 -8.76
C ILE A 248 -4.26 12.75 -8.13
N TYR A 249 -5.28 13.12 -8.91
CA TYR A 249 -6.67 13.16 -8.45
C TYR A 249 -7.35 11.80 -8.59
N VAL A 250 -8.24 11.48 -7.65
CA VAL A 250 -8.96 10.20 -7.55
C VAL A 250 -10.44 10.35 -7.93
#